data_12e7406921ae7ff1e5c09d0faa3e3f06
#
_entry.id   12e7406921ae7ff1e5c09d0faa3e3f06
#
_cell.length_a   1.000
_cell.length_b   1.000
_cell.length_c   1.000
_cell.angle_alpha   90.00
_cell.angle_beta   90.00
_cell.angle_gamma   90.00
#
_symmetry.space_group_name_H-M   'P 1'
#
loop_
_entity.id
_entity.type
_entity.pdbx_description
1 polymer ?
#
loop_
_entity_poly.entity_id
_entity_poly.type
_entity_poly.pdbx_seq_one_letter_code
_entity_poly.pdbx_strand_id
1 'polypeptide(L)' 'MKWPPTLCWTAPKTFNGNRHFQVKAYGGKNEERWVDIFPTKNKKDIKRISWTKLKSEWTTGWLRLPKDKD' A
#
# COMPACT_ATOMS: atom_id res chain seq x y z
N MET A 1 4.61 -13.81 1.84
CA MET A 1 3.42 -13.26 1.21
C MET A 1 3.32 -13.72 -0.23
N LYS A 2 2.11 -13.82 -0.68
CA LYS A 2 1.86 -14.34 -2.02
C LYS A 2 1.81 -13.23 -3.05
N TRP A 3 2.26 -13.53 -4.23
CA TRP A 3 2.09 -12.71 -5.40
C TRP A 3 0.96 -13.30 -6.25
N PRO A 4 0.03 -12.52 -6.76
CA PRO A 4 -0.02 -11.06 -6.72
C PRO A 4 -0.45 -10.52 -5.35
N PRO A 5 -0.25 -9.21 -5.10
CA PRO A 5 -0.54 -8.65 -3.78
C PRO A 5 -2.03 -8.60 -3.48
N THR A 6 -2.37 -8.62 -2.21
CA THR A 6 -3.74 -8.35 -1.80
C THR A 6 -4.08 -6.91 -2.15
N LEU A 7 -5.37 -6.59 -2.17
CA LEU A 7 -5.81 -5.27 -2.60
C LEU A 7 -5.65 -4.19 -1.54
N CYS A 8 -5.71 -4.55 -0.26
CA CYS A 8 -5.76 -3.57 0.82
C CYS A 8 -4.49 -3.60 1.65
N TRP A 9 -3.96 -2.43 1.96
CA TRP A 9 -2.73 -2.30 2.73
C TRP A 9 -2.80 -1.12 3.69
N THR A 10 -2.09 -1.23 4.82
CA THR A 10 -1.93 -0.16 5.79
C THR A 10 -0.46 0.26 5.80
N ALA A 11 -0.23 1.55 5.61
CA ALA A 11 1.13 2.10 5.58
C ALA A 11 1.75 2.10 6.98
N PRO A 12 3.10 2.02 7.07
CA PRO A 12 3.77 2.07 8.37
C PRO A 12 3.70 3.45 9.01
N LYS A 13 3.42 4.48 8.20
CA LYS A 13 3.29 5.84 8.71
C LYS A 13 2.29 6.59 7.84
N THR A 14 1.93 7.79 8.28
CA THR A 14 0.98 8.62 7.56
C THR A 14 1.62 9.25 6.33
N PHE A 15 0.93 9.17 5.19
CA PHE A 15 1.32 9.85 3.96
C PHE A 15 0.19 10.81 3.60
N ASN A 16 0.43 12.11 3.75
CA ASN A 16 -0.59 13.15 3.49
C ASN A 16 -1.88 12.86 4.24
N GLY A 17 -1.74 12.43 5.50
CA GLY A 17 -2.91 12.16 6.33
C GLY A 17 -3.57 10.81 6.07
N ASN A 18 -2.97 9.96 5.23
CA ASN A 18 -3.56 8.67 4.87
C ASN A 18 -2.67 7.52 5.27
N ARG A 19 -3.27 6.46 5.76
CA ARG A 19 -2.55 5.22 6.03
C ARG A 19 -3.19 4.02 5.35
N HIS A 20 -4.45 4.11 4.95
CA HIS A 20 -5.14 3.03 4.26
C HIS A 20 -5.00 3.21 2.76
N PHE A 21 -4.43 2.21 2.09
CA PHE A 21 -4.17 2.25 0.67
C PHE A 21 -4.75 1.03 -0.03
N GLN A 22 -4.91 1.15 -1.32
CA GLN A 22 -5.46 0.09 -2.14
C GLN A 22 -4.61 -0.07 -3.38
N VAL A 23 -4.54 -1.30 -3.90
CA VAL A 23 -3.75 -1.58 -5.09
C VAL A 23 -4.56 -1.23 -6.33
N LYS A 24 -3.94 -0.48 -7.24
CA LYS A 24 -4.52 -0.19 -8.54
C LYS A 24 -4.01 -1.15 -9.61
N ALA A 25 -2.71 -1.43 -9.59
CA ALA A 25 -2.08 -2.27 -10.59
C ALA A 25 -0.78 -2.83 -10.04
N TYR A 26 -0.25 -3.82 -10.71
CA TYR A 26 1.02 -4.41 -10.32
C TYR A 26 1.67 -5.03 -11.54
N GLY A 27 2.98 -5.29 -11.46
CA GLY A 27 3.69 -5.90 -12.56
C GLY A 27 5.13 -6.20 -12.21
N GLY A 28 5.92 -6.50 -13.24
CA GLY A 28 7.33 -6.82 -13.06
C GLY A 28 7.56 -8.29 -12.77
N LYS A 29 8.84 -8.65 -12.69
CA LYS A 29 9.25 -10.03 -12.44
C LYS A 29 10.28 -10.09 -11.35
N ASN A 30 10.17 -11.09 -10.48
CA ASN A 30 11.16 -11.36 -9.45
C ASN A 30 11.44 -10.12 -8.60
N GLU A 31 12.67 -9.67 -8.57
CA GLU A 31 13.05 -8.53 -7.73
C GLU A 31 12.62 -7.18 -8.29
N GLU A 32 12.14 -7.17 -9.52
CA GLU A 32 11.67 -5.93 -10.14
C GLU A 32 10.17 -5.76 -10.07
N ARG A 33 9.51 -6.57 -9.26
CA ARG A 33 8.06 -6.44 -9.08
C ARG A 33 7.72 -5.12 -8.42
N TRP A 34 6.64 -4.53 -8.89
CA TRP A 34 6.18 -3.23 -8.39
C TRP A 34 4.67 -3.26 -8.21
N VAL A 35 4.19 -2.34 -7.40
CA VAL A 35 2.76 -2.21 -7.13
C VAL A 35 2.40 -0.73 -7.15
N ASP A 36 1.33 -0.40 -7.87
CA ASP A 36 0.77 0.95 -7.87
C ASP A 36 -0.34 0.99 -6.84
N ILE A 37 -0.23 1.91 -5.91
CA ILE A 37 -1.17 2.04 -4.81
C ILE A 37 -1.71 3.46 -4.75
N PHE A 38 -2.86 3.62 -4.11
CA PHE A 38 -3.45 4.93 -3.90
C PHE A 38 -4.16 4.94 -2.55
N PRO A 39 -4.19 6.10 -1.87
CA PRO A 39 -4.93 6.20 -0.62
C PRO A 39 -6.43 6.07 -0.89
N THR A 40 -7.13 5.40 0.00
CA THR A 40 -8.56 5.14 -0.21
C THR A 40 -9.37 6.41 -0.38
N LYS A 41 -8.88 7.51 0.18
CA LYS A 41 -9.58 8.80 0.11
C LYS A 41 -9.27 9.61 -1.14
N ASN A 42 -8.27 9.19 -1.91
CA ASN A 42 -7.89 9.95 -3.10
C ASN A 42 -7.38 8.99 -4.18
N LYS A 43 -8.29 8.53 -5.02
CA LYS A 43 -7.97 7.52 -6.03
C LYS A 43 -7.04 8.04 -7.13
N LYS A 44 -6.84 9.34 -7.19
CA LYS A 44 -5.97 9.92 -8.22
C LYS A 44 -4.52 10.03 -7.78
N ASP A 45 -4.25 9.85 -6.50
CA ASP A 45 -2.89 9.99 -5.96
C ASP A 45 -2.18 8.64 -6.02
N ILE A 46 -1.82 8.22 -7.22
CA ILE A 46 -1.23 6.90 -7.43
C ILE A 46 0.27 6.96 -7.26
N LYS A 47 0.80 6.02 -6.48
CA LYS A 47 2.24 5.92 -6.23
C LYS A 47 2.72 4.51 -6.54
N ARG A 48 3.92 4.41 -7.10
CA ARG A 48 4.52 3.11 -7.37
C ARG A 48 5.51 2.77 -6.27
N ILE A 49 5.40 1.57 -5.75
CA ILE A 49 6.28 1.08 -4.71
C ILE A 49 6.79 -0.30 -5.12
N SER A 50 8.03 -0.62 -4.76
CA SER A 50 8.55 -1.94 -5.04
C SER A 50 7.83 -2.98 -4.19
N TRP A 51 7.64 -4.18 -4.75
CA TRP A 51 7.00 -5.27 -4.02
C TRP A 51 7.78 -5.62 -2.75
N THR A 52 9.11 -5.63 -2.87
CA THR A 52 9.96 -5.94 -1.72
C THR A 52 9.72 -4.97 -0.57
N LYS A 53 9.64 -3.68 -0.87
CA LYS A 53 9.41 -2.68 0.15
C LYS A 53 7.99 -2.79 0.73
N LEU A 54 7.01 -3.00 -0.13
CA LEU A 54 5.64 -3.10 0.32
C LEU A 54 5.46 -4.24 1.31
N LYS A 55 5.92 -5.43 0.95
CA LYS A 55 5.72 -6.60 1.81
C LYS A 55 6.56 -6.57 3.08
N SER A 56 7.66 -5.84 3.08
CA SER A 56 8.54 -5.80 4.25
C SER A 56 8.16 -4.69 5.23
N GLU A 57 7.56 -3.61 4.77
CA GLU A 57 7.29 -2.45 5.64
C GLU A 57 5.82 -2.20 5.89
N TRP A 58 4.95 -2.65 5.01
CA TRP A 58 3.51 -2.38 5.12
C TRP A 58 2.78 -3.62 5.62
N THR A 59 1.56 -3.41 6.13
CA THR A 59 0.74 -4.48 6.65
C THR A 59 -0.43 -4.74 5.73
N THR A 60 -0.72 -6.01 5.44
CA THR A 60 -1.87 -6.37 4.63
C THR A 60 -3.16 -6.05 5.36
N GLY A 61 -4.17 -5.64 4.59
CA GLY A 61 -5.46 -5.27 5.15
C GLY A 61 -5.46 -3.86 5.68
N TRP A 62 -6.63 -3.42 6.11
CA TRP A 62 -6.80 -2.08 6.68
C TRP A 62 -6.92 -2.22 8.19
N LEU A 63 -5.86 -1.85 8.88
CA LEU A 63 -5.83 -1.94 10.34
C LEU A 63 -6.57 -0.75 10.95
N ARG A 64 -7.14 -1.00 12.13
CA ARG A 64 -7.76 0.08 12.89
C ARG A 64 -6.67 1.02 13.37
N LEU A 65 -6.88 2.31 13.13
CA LEU A 65 -5.91 3.33 13.52
C LEU A 65 -6.34 4.06 14.79
N PRO A 66 -5.39 4.56 15.59
CA PRO A 66 -5.74 5.36 16.76
C PRO A 66 -6.48 6.63 16.33
N LYS A 67 -7.51 7.00 17.09
CA LYS A 67 -8.34 8.13 16.73
C LYS A 67 -7.59 9.45 16.72
N ASP A 68 -6.73 9.62 17.68
CA ASP A 68 -6.05 10.88 17.88
C ASP A 68 -4.91 11.11 16.89
N LYS A 69 -4.70 10.19 16.00
CA LYS A 69 -3.62 10.29 15.02
C LYS A 69 -4.10 10.76 13.65
N ASP A 70 -5.35 10.96 13.53
CA ASP A 70 -5.91 11.32 12.22
C ASP A 70 -6.09 12.80 12.05
#